data_ce31f07a3b5f4db6e335086c852b1415
#
_entry.id   ce31f07a3b5f4db6e335086c852b1415
#
_cell.length_a   1.000
_cell.length_b   1.000
_cell.length_c   1.000
_cell.angle_alpha   90.00
_cell.angle_beta   90.00
_cell.angle_gamma   90.00
#
_symmetry.space_group_name_H-M   'P 1'
#
loop_
_entity.id
_entity.type
_entity.pdbx_description
1 polymer ?
#
loop_
_entity_poly.entity_id
_entity_poly.type
_entity_poly.pdbx_seq_one_letter_code
_entity_poly.pdbx_strand_id
1 'polypeptide(L)'
;MIACPAEAVWGLSCDPWNLSAVAFLCEMKQRALSKGVIVASGDVVHFGPLLDALDDDERSLVLSSWPGPVTWLVPNRGYFPSWVTGESNEVAIRVTSAPALSSLCRELDSPVVTTSANWAGAQPAKHLFQVRRYFGSEIAVVPGHVDLAGKPSTIKRIKTGEVLR
;
A
#
# COMPACT_ATOMS: atom_id res chain seq x y z
N MET A 1 -3.45 -13.37 3.08
CA MET A 1 -3.84 -12.32 2.11
C MET A 1 -5.32 -12.01 2.26
N ILE A 2 -5.71 -10.75 2.20
CA ILE A 2 -7.09 -10.28 2.35
C ILE A 2 -7.39 -9.22 1.27
N ALA A 3 -8.60 -9.20 0.73
CA ALA A 3 -9.07 -8.13 -0.14
C ALA A 3 -9.72 -7.02 0.71
N CYS A 4 -9.28 -5.78 0.50
CA CYS A 4 -9.76 -4.63 1.25
C CYS A 4 -10.06 -3.45 0.30
N PRO A 5 -11.20 -2.76 0.41
CA PRO A 5 -11.44 -1.56 -0.35
C PRO A 5 -10.53 -0.43 0.14
N ALA A 6 -9.82 0.19 -0.81
CA ALA A 6 -9.04 1.40 -0.60
C ALA A 6 -9.78 2.62 -1.18
N GLU A 7 -9.09 3.74 -1.43
CA GLU A 7 -9.76 4.99 -1.82
C GLU A 7 -10.53 4.88 -3.14
N ALA A 8 -9.90 4.34 -4.19
CA ALA A 8 -10.47 4.35 -5.55
C ALA A 8 -10.72 2.96 -6.13
N VAL A 9 -10.05 1.95 -5.58
CA VAL A 9 -10.09 0.57 -6.09
C VAL A 9 -9.95 -0.41 -4.94
N TRP A 10 -10.40 -1.63 -5.14
CA TRP A 10 -10.09 -2.74 -4.25
C TRP A 10 -8.59 -3.03 -4.27
N GLY A 11 -8.05 -3.33 -3.09
CA GLY A 11 -6.67 -3.74 -2.88
C GLY A 11 -6.56 -5.18 -2.40
N LEU A 12 -5.37 -5.76 -2.59
CA LEU A 12 -4.91 -6.94 -1.89
C LEU A 12 -3.93 -6.50 -0.81
N SER A 13 -4.08 -7.06 0.39
CA SER A 13 -3.27 -6.72 1.55
C SER A 13 -2.75 -7.96 2.25
N CYS A 14 -1.57 -7.84 2.85
CA CYS A 14 -0.96 -8.86 3.70
C CYS A 14 0.03 -8.21 4.67
N ASP A 15 0.53 -9.01 5.62
CA ASP A 15 1.58 -8.62 6.55
C ASP A 15 2.90 -8.35 5.79
N PRO A 16 3.51 -7.13 5.92
CA PRO A 16 4.76 -6.78 5.26
C PRO A 16 5.98 -7.56 5.77
N TRP A 17 5.94 -8.07 6.98
CA TRP A 17 7.05 -8.86 7.56
C TRP A 17 6.97 -10.36 7.25
N ASN A 18 5.88 -10.81 6.64
CA ASN A 18 5.70 -12.21 6.25
C ASN A 18 6.09 -12.40 4.78
N LEU A 19 7.33 -12.89 4.53
CA LEU A 19 7.84 -13.16 3.18
C LEU A 19 6.88 -14.03 2.36
N SER A 20 6.37 -15.12 2.95
CA SER A 20 5.48 -16.04 2.22
C SER A 20 4.19 -15.36 1.80
N ALA A 21 3.63 -14.48 2.64
CA ALA A 21 2.43 -13.73 2.32
C ALA A 21 2.66 -12.69 1.21
N VAL A 22 3.81 -11.97 1.26
CA VAL A 22 4.16 -10.98 0.21
C VAL A 22 4.49 -11.69 -1.11
N ALA A 23 5.24 -12.79 -1.07
CA ALA A 23 5.56 -13.57 -2.27
C ALA A 23 4.28 -14.13 -2.92
N PHE A 24 3.37 -14.73 -2.14
CA PHE A 24 2.09 -15.22 -2.62
C PHE A 24 1.23 -14.11 -3.22
N LEU A 25 1.17 -12.92 -2.58
CA LEU A 25 0.47 -11.76 -3.13
C LEU A 25 1.05 -11.33 -4.49
N CYS A 26 2.37 -11.30 -4.62
CA CYS A 26 3.06 -10.95 -5.88
C CYS A 26 2.79 -12.00 -6.97
N GLU A 27 2.83 -13.29 -6.63
CA GLU A 27 2.52 -14.40 -7.54
C GLU A 27 1.09 -14.29 -8.07
N MET A 28 0.10 -14.13 -7.18
CA MET A 28 -1.31 -13.96 -7.55
C MET A 28 -1.54 -12.77 -8.48
N LYS A 29 -0.72 -11.73 -8.37
CA LYS A 29 -0.76 -10.54 -9.23
C LYS A 29 0.06 -10.67 -10.50
N GLN A 30 0.81 -11.76 -10.69
CA GLN A 30 1.79 -11.90 -11.77
C GLN A 30 2.80 -10.73 -11.77
N ARG A 31 3.26 -10.34 -10.59
CA ARG A 31 4.15 -9.20 -10.35
C ARG A 31 5.48 -9.69 -9.80
N ALA A 32 6.57 -9.29 -10.42
CA ALA A 32 7.91 -9.58 -9.89
C ALA A 32 8.10 -8.95 -8.50
N LEU A 33 8.63 -9.73 -7.56
CA LEU A 33 8.92 -9.29 -6.18
C LEU A 33 9.96 -8.15 -6.16
N SER A 34 10.88 -8.14 -7.13
CA SER A 34 11.89 -7.08 -7.31
C SER A 34 11.33 -5.67 -7.50
N LYS A 35 10.07 -5.53 -7.91
CA LYS A 35 9.41 -4.22 -8.07
C LYS A 35 8.96 -3.57 -6.77
N GLY A 36 9.12 -4.25 -5.64
CA GLY A 36 8.62 -3.77 -4.36
C GLY A 36 7.10 -3.60 -4.30
N VAL A 37 6.59 -3.28 -3.13
CA VAL A 37 5.16 -3.09 -2.87
C VAL A 37 4.92 -1.83 -2.03
N ILE A 38 3.70 -1.30 -2.05
CA ILE A 38 3.31 -0.18 -1.19
C ILE A 38 2.92 -0.72 0.18
N VAL A 39 3.34 -0.03 1.24
CA VAL A 39 2.87 -0.27 2.60
C VAL A 39 1.96 0.88 3.02
N ALA A 40 0.76 0.55 3.48
CA ALA A 40 -0.20 1.53 3.98
C ALA A 40 -0.50 1.31 5.46
N SER A 41 -0.82 2.39 6.14
CA SER A 41 -1.32 2.35 7.52
C SER A 41 -2.51 3.31 7.68
N GLY A 42 -3.31 3.08 8.71
CA GLY A 42 -4.33 4.02 9.18
C GLY A 42 -3.76 5.05 10.17
N ASP A 43 -2.53 4.86 10.65
CA ASP A 43 -1.87 5.75 11.59
C ASP A 43 -0.42 6.01 11.17
N VAL A 44 0.01 7.25 11.34
CA VAL A 44 1.36 7.72 11.03
C VAL A 44 2.42 7.12 11.96
N VAL A 45 2.04 6.73 13.16
CA VAL A 45 2.95 6.17 14.19
C VAL A 45 3.71 4.95 13.67
N HIS A 46 3.09 4.14 12.82
CA HIS A 46 3.72 2.96 12.22
C HIS A 46 4.88 3.28 11.27
N PHE A 47 5.05 4.54 10.89
CA PHE A 47 6.13 5.00 10.03
C PHE A 47 7.12 5.92 10.77
N GLY A 48 7.00 6.04 12.10
CA GLY A 48 7.86 6.90 12.92
C GLY A 48 9.35 6.78 12.59
N PRO A 49 9.96 5.58 12.63
CA PRO A 49 11.40 5.41 12.35
C PRO A 49 11.83 5.84 10.94
N LEU A 50 10.93 5.78 9.95
CA LEU A 50 11.19 6.27 8.59
C LEU A 50 11.10 7.79 8.51
N LEU A 51 10.12 8.38 9.22
CA LEU A 51 9.91 9.83 9.26
C LEU A 51 11.00 10.55 10.07
N ASP A 52 11.52 9.92 11.12
CA ASP A 52 12.63 10.45 11.94
C ASP A 52 13.97 10.49 11.16
N ALA A 53 14.04 9.77 10.05
CA ALA A 53 15.19 9.76 9.15
C ALA A 53 15.12 10.84 8.04
N LEU A 54 14.02 11.58 7.94
CA LEU A 54 13.82 12.72 7.03
C LEU A 54 14.25 14.01 7.69
N ASP A 55 14.60 15.02 6.90
CA ASP A 55 14.75 16.37 7.41
C ASP A 55 13.38 17.02 7.72
N ASP A 56 13.38 18.18 8.38
CA ASP A 56 12.15 18.81 8.86
C ASP A 56 11.22 19.24 7.72
N ASP A 57 11.76 19.70 6.59
CA ASP A 57 10.98 20.12 5.43
C ASP A 57 10.33 18.88 4.74
N GLU A 58 11.11 17.83 4.54
CA GLU A 58 10.63 16.56 4.00
C GLU A 58 9.54 15.95 4.88
N ARG A 59 9.77 15.90 6.20
CA ARG A 59 8.81 15.40 7.18
C ARG A 59 7.52 16.20 7.16
N SER A 60 7.61 17.54 7.16
CA SER A 60 6.47 18.44 7.09
C SER A 60 5.66 18.22 5.80
N LEU A 61 6.36 18.07 4.66
CA LEU A 61 5.72 17.79 3.36
C LEU A 61 4.95 16.47 3.36
N VAL A 62 5.53 15.41 3.90
CA VAL A 62 4.87 14.11 4.03
C VAL A 62 3.63 14.23 4.90
N LEU A 63 3.77 14.78 6.12
CA LEU A 63 2.68 14.89 7.09
C LEU A 63 1.53 15.77 6.62
N SER A 64 1.81 16.84 5.85
CA SER A 64 0.76 17.72 5.29
C SER A 64 -0.11 17.03 4.24
N SER A 65 0.37 15.93 3.64
CA SER A 65 -0.33 15.17 2.61
C SER A 65 -1.11 13.96 3.15
N TRP A 66 -0.95 13.63 4.43
CA TRP A 66 -1.54 12.48 5.11
C TRP A 66 -2.50 12.86 6.25
N PRO A 67 -3.55 12.05 6.49
CA PRO A 67 -4.03 10.91 5.68
C PRO A 67 -4.52 11.34 4.30
N GLY A 68 -4.22 10.54 3.25
CA GLY A 68 -4.66 10.94 1.91
C GLY A 68 -4.11 10.08 0.76
N PRO A 69 -4.40 10.51 -0.49
CA PRO A 69 -4.08 9.75 -1.68
C PRO A 69 -2.63 9.98 -2.18
N VAL A 70 -1.70 10.28 -1.29
CA VAL A 70 -0.28 10.43 -1.63
C VAL A 70 0.54 9.31 -1.02
N THR A 71 1.26 8.59 -1.87
CA THR A 71 2.25 7.59 -1.50
C THR A 71 3.64 8.20 -1.67
N TRP A 72 4.46 8.16 -0.62
CA TRP A 72 5.82 8.65 -0.66
C TRP A 72 6.83 7.51 -0.74
N LEU A 73 7.78 7.63 -1.66
CA LEU A 73 9.03 6.86 -1.65
C LEU A 73 10.00 7.59 -0.72
N VAL A 74 10.34 6.91 0.38
CA VAL A 74 11.28 7.41 1.40
C VAL A 74 12.44 6.44 1.58
N PRO A 75 13.64 6.88 2.04
CA PRO A 75 14.75 5.97 2.36
C PRO A 75 14.33 4.91 3.37
N ASN A 76 14.51 3.62 3.04
CA ASN A 76 14.06 2.51 3.89
C ASN A 76 14.92 2.33 5.15
N ARG A 77 16.22 2.58 5.08
CA ARG A 77 17.21 2.40 6.19
C ARG A 77 17.10 1.06 6.93
N GLY A 78 16.66 0.01 6.22
CA GLY A 78 16.51 -1.34 6.77
C GLY A 78 15.24 -1.56 7.62
N TYR A 79 14.31 -0.61 7.65
CA TYR A 79 13.07 -0.75 8.42
C TYR A 79 12.15 -1.85 7.87
N PHE A 80 11.89 -1.84 6.56
CA PHE A 80 11.20 -2.93 5.90
C PHE A 80 12.19 -3.88 5.20
N PRO A 81 11.88 -5.18 5.15
CA PRO A 81 12.73 -6.16 4.48
C PRO A 81 12.74 -6.01 2.94
N SER A 82 13.75 -6.60 2.30
CA SER A 82 13.96 -6.47 0.85
C SER A 82 12.82 -7.01 -0.02
N TRP A 83 12.04 -7.97 0.46
CA TRP A 83 10.84 -8.41 -0.28
C TRP A 83 9.70 -7.38 -0.30
N VAL A 84 9.76 -6.34 0.54
CA VAL A 84 8.84 -5.18 0.50
C VAL A 84 9.40 -4.09 -0.40
N THR A 85 10.70 -3.78 -0.29
CA THR A 85 11.33 -2.71 -1.09
C THR A 85 11.69 -3.14 -2.51
N GLY A 86 11.79 -4.45 -2.76
CA GLY A 86 12.36 -4.99 -3.99
C GLY A 86 13.84 -4.67 -4.10
N GLU A 87 14.28 -4.24 -5.28
CA GLU A 87 15.67 -3.83 -5.56
C GLU A 87 15.98 -2.40 -5.14
N SER A 88 15.01 -1.68 -4.53
CA SER A 88 15.16 -0.28 -4.13
C SER A 88 15.69 -0.15 -2.71
N ASN A 89 16.46 0.91 -2.46
CA ASN A 89 16.80 1.36 -1.10
C ASN A 89 15.70 2.26 -0.49
N GLU A 90 14.62 2.51 -1.24
CA GLU A 90 13.45 3.28 -0.82
C GLU A 90 12.27 2.36 -0.57
N VAL A 91 11.34 2.77 0.27
CA VAL A 91 10.06 2.11 0.49
C VAL A 91 8.91 3.05 0.16
N ALA A 92 7.86 2.53 -0.48
CA ALA A 92 6.65 3.26 -0.78
C ALA A 92 5.67 3.17 0.39
N ILE A 93 5.42 4.26 1.09
CA ILE A 93 4.56 4.30 2.28
C ILE A 93 3.42 5.30 2.13
N ARG A 94 2.29 5.03 2.80
CA ARG A 94 1.11 5.90 2.80
C ARG A 94 0.29 5.76 4.07
N VAL A 95 -0.17 6.90 4.62
CA VAL A 95 -1.28 6.90 5.58
C VAL A 95 -2.58 7.09 4.81
N THR A 96 -3.45 6.07 4.87
CA THR A 96 -4.69 5.99 4.09
C THR A 96 -5.82 6.76 4.76
N SER A 97 -6.68 7.39 3.96
CA SER A 97 -7.97 7.94 4.39
C SER A 97 -9.14 6.97 4.17
N ALA A 98 -8.92 5.82 3.52
CA ALA A 98 -9.96 4.82 3.28
C ALA A 98 -10.38 4.13 4.58
N PRO A 99 -11.67 4.23 5.00
CA PRO A 99 -12.09 3.74 6.32
C PRO A 99 -11.84 2.25 6.54
N ALA A 100 -12.10 1.42 5.53
CA ALA A 100 -11.93 -0.03 5.63
C ALA A 100 -10.46 -0.43 5.81
N LEU A 101 -9.55 0.18 5.03
CA LEU A 101 -8.12 -0.10 5.12
C LEU A 101 -7.52 0.46 6.43
N SER A 102 -7.96 1.65 6.85
CA SER A 102 -7.57 2.24 8.14
C SER A 102 -8.03 1.38 9.32
N SER A 103 -9.28 0.87 9.30
CA SER A 103 -9.79 -0.03 10.33
C SER A 103 -9.02 -1.36 10.36
N LEU A 104 -8.71 -1.93 9.19
CA LEU A 104 -7.88 -3.14 9.12
C LEU A 104 -6.52 -2.94 9.80
N CYS A 105 -5.83 -1.84 9.50
CA CYS A 105 -4.54 -1.53 10.12
C CYS A 105 -4.66 -1.33 11.63
N ARG A 106 -5.73 -0.71 12.11
CA ARG A 106 -5.98 -0.49 13.53
C ARG A 106 -6.25 -1.79 14.28
N GLU A 107 -7.07 -2.68 13.71
CA GLU A 107 -7.35 -4.00 14.31
C GLU A 107 -6.11 -4.90 14.40
N LEU A 108 -5.18 -4.73 13.44
CA LEU A 108 -3.91 -5.45 13.43
C LEU A 108 -2.81 -4.77 14.25
N ASP A 109 -3.02 -3.52 14.68
CA ASP A 109 -2.00 -2.63 15.24
C ASP A 109 -0.71 -2.66 14.40
N SER A 110 -0.88 -2.58 13.08
CA SER A 110 0.21 -2.81 12.11
C SER A 110 -0.10 -2.16 10.76
N PRO A 111 0.92 -1.67 10.05
CA PRO A 111 0.77 -1.34 8.65
C PRO A 111 0.63 -2.64 7.82
N VAL A 112 0.07 -2.53 6.64
CA VAL A 112 -0.10 -3.66 5.72
C VAL A 112 0.47 -3.36 4.35
N VAL A 113 0.98 -4.37 3.66
CA VAL A 113 1.17 -4.28 2.22
C VAL A 113 -0.17 -4.01 1.57
N THR A 114 -0.22 -3.09 0.62
CA THR A 114 -1.42 -2.84 -0.18
C THR A 114 -1.06 -2.64 -1.65
N THR A 115 -1.83 -3.27 -2.52
CA THR A 115 -1.69 -3.12 -3.97
C THR A 115 -3.05 -3.30 -4.62
N SER A 116 -3.30 -2.67 -5.78
CA SER A 116 -4.57 -2.80 -6.50
C SER A 116 -4.93 -4.26 -6.79
N ALA A 117 -6.20 -4.62 -6.64
CA ALA A 117 -6.71 -5.98 -6.88
C ALA A 117 -6.92 -6.20 -8.38
N ASN A 118 -5.86 -6.56 -9.10
CA ASN A 118 -5.83 -6.93 -10.51
C ASN A 118 -4.56 -7.71 -10.84
N TRP A 119 -4.58 -8.48 -11.91
CA TRP A 119 -3.36 -9.02 -12.51
C TRP A 119 -2.53 -7.93 -13.16
N ALA A 120 -1.26 -8.17 -13.42
CA ALA A 120 -0.39 -7.23 -14.12
C ALA A 120 -1.00 -6.84 -15.47
N GLY A 121 -1.10 -5.54 -15.75
CA GLY A 121 -1.69 -5.01 -16.99
C GLY A 121 -3.23 -5.02 -17.05
N ALA A 122 -3.93 -5.68 -16.13
CA ALA A 122 -5.39 -5.69 -16.09
C ALA A 122 -5.95 -4.46 -15.36
N GLN A 123 -7.24 -4.17 -15.58
CA GLN A 123 -7.93 -3.06 -14.90
C GLN A 123 -8.12 -3.37 -13.41
N PRO A 124 -7.82 -2.43 -12.49
CA PRO A 124 -8.08 -2.61 -11.07
C PRO A 124 -9.57 -2.84 -10.76
N ALA A 125 -9.84 -3.75 -9.82
CA ALA A 125 -11.20 -4.04 -9.38
C ALA A 125 -11.82 -2.84 -8.66
N LYS A 126 -13.01 -2.42 -9.08
CA LYS A 126 -13.84 -1.41 -8.42
C LYS A 126 -15.00 -2.02 -7.63
N HIS A 127 -15.31 -3.27 -7.87
CA HIS A 127 -16.39 -4.02 -7.23
C HIS A 127 -15.91 -5.38 -6.72
N LEU A 128 -16.49 -5.87 -5.65
CA LEU A 128 -16.12 -7.16 -5.04
C LEU A 128 -16.21 -8.34 -6.02
N PHE A 129 -17.22 -8.34 -6.91
CA PHE A 129 -17.36 -9.41 -7.91
C PHE A 129 -16.15 -9.48 -8.86
N GLN A 130 -15.49 -8.35 -9.16
CA GLN A 130 -14.27 -8.30 -9.97
C GLN A 130 -13.08 -8.87 -9.20
N VAL A 131 -12.98 -8.58 -7.88
CA VAL A 131 -11.97 -9.22 -7.01
C VAL A 131 -12.11 -10.73 -7.04
N ARG A 132 -13.34 -11.25 -6.84
CA ARG A 132 -13.62 -12.68 -6.87
C ARG A 132 -13.35 -13.32 -8.24
N ARG A 133 -13.58 -12.58 -9.33
CA ARG A 133 -13.24 -13.01 -10.69
C ARG A 133 -11.73 -13.16 -10.90
N TYR A 134 -10.91 -12.27 -10.30
CA TYR A 134 -9.45 -12.34 -10.42
C TYR A 134 -8.84 -13.38 -9.49
N PHE A 135 -9.32 -13.49 -8.26
CA PHE A 135 -8.61 -14.17 -7.17
C PHE A 135 -9.41 -15.29 -6.50
N GLY A 136 -10.58 -15.61 -7.02
CA GLY A 136 -11.46 -16.68 -6.49
C GLY A 136 -12.40 -16.20 -5.38
N SER A 137 -13.39 -17.03 -5.06
CA SER A 137 -14.42 -16.75 -4.05
C SER A 137 -13.91 -16.88 -2.62
N GLU A 138 -12.86 -17.66 -2.42
CA GLU A 138 -12.31 -17.99 -1.09
C GLU A 138 -11.39 -16.91 -0.50
N ILE A 139 -11.12 -15.83 -1.26
CA ILE A 139 -10.34 -14.71 -0.70
C ILE A 139 -11.09 -14.06 0.45
N ALA A 140 -10.43 -13.92 1.60
CA ALA A 140 -10.96 -13.17 2.73
C ALA A 140 -11.20 -11.70 2.34
N VAL A 141 -12.27 -11.10 2.84
CA VAL A 141 -12.71 -9.77 2.41
C VAL A 141 -13.00 -8.89 3.63
N VAL A 142 -12.42 -7.70 3.65
CA VAL A 142 -12.84 -6.63 4.57
C VAL A 142 -14.11 -5.97 4.00
N PRO A 143 -15.22 -5.90 4.73
CA PRO A 143 -16.43 -5.21 4.29
C PRO A 143 -16.17 -3.72 4.00
N GLY A 144 -16.79 -3.18 2.97
CA GLY A 144 -16.70 -1.76 2.64
C GLY A 144 -16.88 -1.48 1.16
N HIS A 145 -16.70 -0.22 0.79
CA HIS A 145 -16.88 0.27 -0.57
C HIS A 145 -15.69 1.14 -0.98
N VAL A 146 -15.45 1.22 -2.29
CA VAL A 146 -14.50 2.15 -2.89
C VAL A 146 -15.24 3.41 -3.35
N ASP A 147 -14.56 4.55 -3.36
CA ASP A 147 -15.07 5.74 -4.03
C ASP A 147 -14.86 5.58 -5.55
N LEU A 148 -15.96 5.38 -6.28
CA LEU A 148 -15.92 5.17 -7.74
C LEU A 148 -15.45 6.42 -8.52
N ALA A 149 -15.56 7.62 -7.92
CA ALA A 149 -15.05 8.87 -8.47
C ALA A 149 -13.59 9.14 -8.08
N GLY A 150 -13.07 8.40 -7.11
CA GLY A 150 -11.72 8.53 -6.60
C GLY A 150 -10.65 8.19 -7.66
N LYS A 151 -9.46 8.73 -7.45
CA LYS A 151 -8.28 8.39 -8.26
C LYS A 151 -7.30 7.54 -7.43
N PRO A 152 -6.53 6.65 -8.07
CA PRO A 152 -5.42 5.97 -7.41
C PRO A 152 -4.45 6.97 -6.77
N SER A 153 -3.75 6.55 -5.71
CA SER A 153 -2.76 7.41 -5.05
C SER A 153 -1.68 7.86 -6.04
N THR A 154 -1.29 9.11 -5.91
CA THR A 154 -0.08 9.62 -6.59
C THR A 154 1.15 9.09 -5.86
N ILE A 155 2.13 8.57 -6.58
CA ILE A 155 3.41 8.13 -6.01
C ILE A 155 4.46 9.22 -6.28
N LYS A 156 5.10 9.71 -5.22
CA LYS A 156 6.13 10.75 -5.28
C LYS A 156 7.40 10.29 -4.57
N ARG A 157 8.56 10.70 -5.06
CA ARG A 157 9.85 10.49 -4.39
C ARG A 157 10.18 11.70 -3.53
N ILE A 158 10.46 11.48 -2.24
CA ILE A 158 10.67 12.59 -1.30
C ILE A 158 11.92 13.40 -1.63
N LYS A 159 13.02 12.74 -2.00
CA LYS A 159 14.31 13.39 -2.25
C LYS A 159 14.36 14.24 -3.53
N THR A 160 13.52 14.00 -4.50
CA THR A 160 13.56 14.68 -5.81
C THR A 160 12.27 15.40 -6.17
N GLY A 161 11.17 15.14 -5.46
CA GLY A 161 9.83 15.61 -5.82
C GLY A 161 9.26 14.93 -7.07
N GLU A 162 9.97 13.95 -7.65
CA GLU A 162 9.55 13.24 -8.87
C GLU A 162 8.21 12.54 -8.67
N VAL A 163 7.29 12.72 -9.61
CA VAL A 163 6.00 12.02 -9.66
C VAL A 163 6.13 10.80 -10.55
N LEU A 164 5.97 9.62 -9.97
CA LEU A 164 6.12 8.33 -10.65
C LEU A 164 4.79 7.78 -11.17
N ARG A 165 3.68 8.23 -10.61
CA ARG A 165 2.31 7.90 -11.00
C ARG A 165 1.34 8.97 -10.54
#